data_841d212994e67587c6aab698eeffaf1f
#
_entry.id   841d212994e67587c6aab698eeffaf1f
#
_cell.length_a   1.000
_cell.length_b   1.000
_cell.length_c   1.000
_cell.angle_alpha   90.00
_cell.angle_beta   90.00
_cell.angle_gamma   90.00
#
_symmetry.space_group_name_H-M   'P 1'
#
loop_
_entity.id
_entity.type
_entity.pdbx_description
1 polymer ?
#
loop_
_entity_poly.entity_id
_entity_poly.type
_entity_poly.pdbx_seq_one_letter_code
_entity_poly.pdbx_strand_id
1 'polypeptide(L)'
;LRKGQVVLISPGYFSTAYFLRHCPDKDLTIIEGESSTIDCRVDDTGFVRVGFRNVRNPVGVYPVENLPKVRDMLESMQFHYVYLSSVVEAALHNPNMMVHTVGAVMSIPRIEKTKGDYCMYWEVWTPSVYRILDQLDKEKMDVLEHLGYERLNYFDACKYRNSLDDSIDARAVFEEYAASPYRAKGPVVVDSRYISELSLIHI
;
A
#
# COMPACT_ATOMS: atom_id res chain seq x y z
N LEU A 1 10.01 -21.71 -7.14
CA LEU A 1 8.98 -22.10 -6.17
C LEU A 1 8.75 -23.60 -6.20
N ARG A 2 8.39 -24.18 -5.04
CA ARG A 2 8.04 -25.60 -4.89
C ARG A 2 6.52 -25.75 -4.90
N LYS A 3 6.02 -26.93 -5.28
CA LYS A 3 4.59 -27.26 -5.21
C LYS A 3 4.09 -27.17 -3.75
N GLY A 4 2.91 -26.61 -3.53
CA GLY A 4 2.31 -26.44 -2.20
C GLY A 4 2.98 -25.41 -1.30
N GLN A 5 3.83 -24.54 -1.85
CA GLN A 5 4.51 -23.51 -1.08
C GLN A 5 3.57 -22.36 -0.75
N VAL A 6 3.71 -21.82 0.47
CA VAL A 6 3.08 -20.56 0.87
C VAL A 6 3.99 -19.39 0.47
N VAL A 7 3.43 -18.38 -0.18
CA VAL A 7 4.12 -17.16 -0.60
C VAL A 7 3.45 -15.97 0.05
N LEU A 8 4.18 -15.22 0.85
CA LEU A 8 3.72 -13.96 1.43
C LEU A 8 4.32 -12.79 0.64
N ILE A 9 3.45 -11.93 0.13
CA ILE A 9 3.79 -10.73 -0.63
C ILE A 9 3.28 -9.52 0.15
N SER A 10 4.16 -8.64 0.54
CA SER A 10 3.80 -7.43 1.29
C SER A 10 4.76 -6.28 0.93
N PRO A 11 4.31 -5.21 0.27
CA PRO A 11 2.97 -5.00 -0.28
C PRO A 11 2.71 -5.80 -1.57
N GLY A 12 1.44 -6.08 -1.84
CA GLY A 12 0.99 -6.65 -3.11
C GLY A 12 0.39 -5.58 -4.04
N TYR A 13 0.50 -5.83 -5.35
CA TYR A 13 -0.12 -5.05 -6.43
C TYR A 13 -0.88 -5.96 -7.37
N PHE A 14 -1.67 -6.84 -6.81
CA PHE A 14 -2.26 -7.95 -7.51
C PHE A 14 -1.19 -8.91 -8.07
N SER A 15 -0.11 -9.06 -7.33
CA SER A 15 1.01 -9.94 -7.66
C SER A 15 0.61 -11.41 -7.73
N THR A 16 -0.49 -11.78 -7.08
CA THR A 16 -1.11 -13.10 -7.20
C THR A 16 -1.35 -13.48 -8.66
N ALA A 17 -1.89 -12.57 -9.48
CA ALA A 17 -2.12 -12.83 -10.90
C ALA A 17 -0.81 -13.15 -11.66
N TYR A 18 0.28 -12.46 -11.32
CA TYR A 18 1.60 -12.73 -11.87
C TYR A 18 2.08 -14.15 -11.51
N PHE A 19 1.98 -14.54 -10.24
CA PHE A 19 2.38 -15.87 -9.79
C PHE A 19 1.56 -16.97 -10.46
N LEU A 20 0.25 -16.80 -10.56
CA LEU A 20 -0.64 -17.78 -11.22
C LEU A 20 -0.28 -17.95 -12.70
N ARG A 21 0.05 -16.84 -13.37
CA ARG A 21 0.44 -16.88 -14.78
C ARG A 21 1.79 -17.57 -15.00
N HIS A 22 2.77 -17.35 -14.11
CA HIS A 22 4.15 -17.84 -14.30
C HIS A 22 4.44 -19.15 -13.57
N CYS A 23 3.59 -19.57 -12.67
CA CYS A 23 3.74 -20.79 -11.89
C CYS A 23 2.43 -21.59 -11.80
N PRO A 24 1.76 -21.88 -12.95
CA PRO A 24 0.41 -22.47 -12.94
C PRO A 24 0.34 -23.85 -12.28
N ASP A 25 1.43 -24.63 -12.34
CA ASP A 25 1.49 -26.01 -11.86
C ASP A 25 1.95 -26.14 -10.40
N LYS A 26 2.10 -25.04 -9.66
CA LYS A 26 2.74 -25.08 -8.34
C LYS A 26 1.79 -25.28 -7.17
N ASP A 27 0.48 -25.20 -7.37
CA ASP A 27 -0.49 -25.32 -6.28
C ASP A 27 -0.09 -24.42 -5.09
N LEU A 28 0.06 -23.13 -5.38
CA LEU A 28 0.55 -22.15 -4.39
C LEU A 28 -0.59 -21.66 -3.50
N THR A 29 -0.27 -21.43 -2.23
CA THR A 29 -1.06 -20.54 -1.38
C THR A 29 -0.36 -19.18 -1.35
N ILE A 30 -1.05 -18.14 -1.82
CA ILE A 30 -0.49 -16.79 -1.91
C ILE A 30 -1.22 -15.91 -0.89
N ILE A 31 -0.45 -15.20 -0.08
CA ILE A 31 -0.93 -14.21 0.87
C ILE A 31 -0.48 -12.86 0.35
N GLU A 32 -1.42 -12.00 -0.01
CA GLU A 32 -1.13 -10.67 -0.54
C GLU A 32 -1.54 -9.60 0.46
N GLY A 33 -0.58 -8.79 0.91
CA GLY A 33 -0.81 -7.70 1.85
C GLY A 33 -1.14 -6.39 1.14
N GLU A 34 -2.01 -5.61 1.73
CA GLU A 34 -2.34 -4.25 1.29
C GLU A 34 -1.10 -3.35 1.30
N SER A 35 -0.28 -3.44 2.34
CA SER A 35 0.95 -2.66 2.48
C SER A 35 2.03 -3.43 3.23
N SER A 36 3.25 -2.88 3.31
CA SER A 36 4.32 -3.44 4.11
C SER A 36 3.96 -3.39 5.60
N THR A 37 4.24 -4.47 6.34
CA THR A 37 4.06 -4.51 7.79
C THR A 37 5.01 -3.55 8.51
N ILE A 38 6.16 -3.29 7.90
CA ILE A 38 7.20 -2.40 8.42
C ILE A 38 7.72 -1.53 7.26
N ASP A 39 7.69 -0.21 7.43
CA ASP A 39 8.40 0.71 6.54
C ASP A 39 9.81 0.94 7.08
N CYS A 40 10.79 0.52 6.32
CA CYS A 40 12.19 0.61 6.70
C CYS A 40 13.09 0.98 5.51
N ARG A 41 14.26 1.51 5.83
CA ARG A 41 15.30 1.86 4.86
C ARG A 41 16.65 1.40 5.38
N VAL A 42 17.48 0.92 4.46
CA VAL A 42 18.91 0.74 4.73
C VAL A 42 19.57 2.11 4.63
N ASP A 43 20.32 2.51 5.65
CA ASP A 43 21.14 3.72 5.61
C ASP A 43 22.53 3.46 5.03
N ASP A 44 23.31 4.53 4.86
CA ASP A 44 24.65 4.46 4.25
C ASP A 44 25.63 3.61 5.04
N THR A 45 25.33 3.31 6.31
CA THR A 45 26.14 2.46 7.19
C THR A 45 25.77 0.98 7.11
N GLY A 46 24.70 0.65 6.37
CA GLY A 46 24.19 -0.71 6.25
C GLY A 46 23.24 -1.14 7.37
N PHE A 47 22.92 -0.24 8.31
CA PHE A 47 21.88 -0.50 9.31
C PHE A 47 20.48 -0.29 8.72
N VAL A 48 19.54 -1.10 9.19
CA VAL A 48 18.12 -0.94 8.84
C VAL A 48 17.47 0.02 9.83
N ARG A 49 17.05 1.18 9.31
CA ARG A 49 16.26 2.15 10.07
C ARG A 49 14.78 1.84 9.88
N VAL A 50 14.10 1.50 10.95
CA VAL A 50 12.63 1.35 10.97
C VAL A 50 12.01 2.73 11.15
N GLY A 51 11.26 3.16 10.16
CA GLY A 51 10.55 4.44 10.18
C GLY A 51 9.13 4.32 10.72
N PHE A 52 8.47 3.22 10.39
CA PHE A 52 7.08 3.00 10.75
C PHE A 52 6.75 1.50 10.82
N ARG A 53 5.89 1.11 11.75
CA ARG A 53 5.33 -0.23 11.86
C ARG A 53 3.81 -0.14 11.83
N ASN A 54 3.18 -0.83 10.91
CA ASN A 54 1.73 -0.84 10.83
C ASN A 54 1.10 -1.52 12.05
N VAL A 55 0.07 -0.88 12.59
CA VAL A 55 -0.70 -1.39 13.73
C VAL A 55 -1.60 -2.54 13.30
N ARG A 56 -2.27 -2.40 12.15
CA ARG A 56 -3.08 -3.44 11.51
C ARG A 56 -2.57 -3.68 10.10
N ASN A 57 -2.57 -4.95 9.67
CA ASN A 57 -2.00 -5.38 8.40
C ASN A 57 -3.05 -6.17 7.61
N PRO A 58 -3.85 -5.51 6.76
CA PRO A 58 -4.83 -6.18 5.93
C PRO A 58 -4.17 -7.11 4.91
N VAL A 59 -4.66 -8.35 4.81
CA VAL A 59 -4.16 -9.37 3.88
C VAL A 59 -5.31 -10.16 3.26
N GLY A 60 -5.18 -10.48 1.97
CA GLY A 60 -6.00 -11.46 1.29
C GLY A 60 -5.24 -12.77 1.10
N VAL A 61 -5.96 -13.89 0.98
CA VAL A 61 -5.39 -15.22 0.75
C VAL A 61 -5.96 -15.81 -0.53
N TYR A 62 -5.10 -16.43 -1.34
CA TYR A 62 -5.49 -17.15 -2.53
C TYR A 62 -4.91 -18.58 -2.53
N PRO A 63 -5.69 -19.63 -2.81
CA PRO A 63 -7.16 -19.57 -2.82
C PRO A 63 -7.68 -19.28 -1.39
N VAL A 64 -8.84 -18.63 -1.29
CA VAL A 64 -9.39 -18.16 -0.01
C VAL A 64 -9.68 -19.31 0.97
N GLU A 65 -9.97 -20.47 0.46
CA GLU A 65 -10.21 -21.71 1.22
C GLU A 65 -8.98 -22.14 2.04
N ASN A 66 -7.80 -21.65 1.66
CA ASN A 66 -6.57 -21.92 2.39
C ASN A 66 -6.32 -20.98 3.60
N LEU A 67 -7.18 -19.97 3.78
CA LEU A 67 -7.04 -19.05 4.93
C LEU A 67 -6.93 -19.80 6.29
N PRO A 68 -7.75 -20.81 6.61
CA PRO A 68 -7.62 -21.52 7.88
C PRO A 68 -6.25 -22.19 8.06
N LYS A 69 -5.64 -22.65 6.96
CA LYS A 69 -4.32 -23.33 6.99
C LYS A 69 -3.17 -22.41 7.29
N VAL A 70 -3.28 -21.12 6.91
CA VAL A 70 -2.19 -20.14 7.04
C VAL A 70 -2.38 -19.18 8.21
N ARG A 71 -3.56 -19.19 8.83
CA ARG A 71 -3.90 -18.31 9.94
C ARG A 71 -2.93 -18.43 11.10
N ASP A 72 -2.71 -19.65 11.61
CA ASP A 72 -1.81 -19.88 12.75
C ASP A 72 -0.38 -19.43 12.43
N MET A 73 0.06 -19.65 11.19
CA MET A 73 1.37 -19.17 10.73
C MET A 73 1.45 -17.64 10.76
N LEU A 74 0.45 -16.95 10.25
CA LEU A 74 0.40 -15.48 10.24
C LEU A 74 0.36 -14.92 11.67
N GLU A 75 -0.47 -15.50 12.53
CA GLU A 75 -0.58 -15.10 13.94
C GLU A 75 0.75 -15.30 14.70
N SER A 76 1.50 -16.36 14.38
CA SER A 76 2.83 -16.61 14.96
C SER A 76 3.89 -15.55 14.59
N MET A 77 3.67 -14.78 13.52
CA MET A 77 4.58 -13.71 13.09
C MET A 77 4.50 -12.44 13.97
N GLN A 78 3.61 -12.41 14.95
CA GLN A 78 3.44 -11.29 15.90
C GLN A 78 3.08 -9.95 15.25
N PHE A 79 2.44 -9.98 14.08
CA PHE A 79 1.77 -8.84 13.46
C PHE A 79 0.26 -8.97 13.63
N HIS A 80 -0.41 -7.86 13.82
CA HIS A 80 -1.86 -7.84 13.84
C HIS A 80 -2.39 -7.87 12.40
N TYR A 81 -2.72 -9.07 11.90
CA TYR A 81 -3.32 -9.22 10.57
C TYR A 81 -4.84 -9.04 10.61
N VAL A 82 -5.36 -8.38 9.58
CA VAL A 82 -6.80 -8.27 9.29
C VAL A 82 -7.06 -9.03 8.00
N TYR A 83 -7.98 -9.99 8.05
CA TYR A 83 -8.23 -10.86 6.90
C TYR A 83 -9.32 -10.28 6.02
N LEU A 84 -8.95 -9.96 4.79
CA LEU A 84 -9.84 -9.49 3.73
C LEU A 84 -10.46 -10.69 3.01
N SER A 85 -11.54 -10.42 2.24
CA SER A 85 -12.27 -11.47 1.53
C SER A 85 -11.47 -12.07 0.37
N SER A 86 -10.49 -11.34 -0.17
CA SER A 86 -9.68 -11.83 -1.27
C SER A 86 -8.37 -11.04 -1.45
N VAL A 87 -7.46 -11.58 -2.25
CA VAL A 87 -6.24 -10.88 -2.71
C VAL A 87 -6.57 -9.68 -3.62
N VAL A 88 -7.71 -9.71 -4.33
CA VAL A 88 -8.15 -8.57 -5.16
C VAL A 88 -8.52 -7.39 -4.29
N GLU A 89 -9.26 -7.63 -3.22
CA GLU A 89 -9.60 -6.61 -2.23
C GLU A 89 -8.33 -6.02 -1.59
N ALA A 90 -7.36 -6.86 -1.19
CA ALA A 90 -6.09 -6.40 -0.67
C ALA A 90 -5.32 -5.51 -1.66
N ALA A 91 -5.28 -5.89 -2.94
CA ALA A 91 -4.64 -5.12 -3.98
C ALA A 91 -5.32 -3.76 -4.22
N LEU A 92 -6.67 -3.72 -4.23
CA LEU A 92 -7.43 -2.48 -4.42
C LEU A 92 -7.27 -1.50 -3.25
N HIS A 93 -6.95 -1.99 -2.06
CA HIS A 93 -6.66 -1.15 -0.90
C HIS A 93 -5.20 -0.71 -0.80
N ASN A 94 -4.33 -1.14 -1.73
CA ASN A 94 -2.94 -0.74 -1.69
C ASN A 94 -2.79 0.79 -1.79
N PRO A 95 -2.24 1.47 -0.77
CA PRO A 95 -2.18 2.93 -0.71
C PRO A 95 -1.35 3.55 -1.81
N ASN A 96 -0.40 2.80 -2.36
CA ASN A 96 0.48 3.32 -3.40
C ASN A 96 -0.27 3.57 -4.72
N MET A 97 -1.32 2.79 -5.00
CA MET A 97 -2.17 3.01 -6.17
C MET A 97 -2.93 4.34 -6.12
N MET A 98 -3.21 4.82 -4.91
CA MET A 98 -3.97 6.05 -4.70
C MET A 98 -3.04 7.25 -4.52
N VAL A 99 -2.29 7.26 -3.42
CA VAL A 99 -1.49 8.42 -2.99
C VAL A 99 -0.29 8.65 -3.89
N HIS A 100 0.45 7.59 -4.23
CA HIS A 100 1.65 7.79 -5.05
C HIS A 100 1.30 8.11 -6.49
N THR A 101 0.23 7.53 -7.05
CA THR A 101 -0.21 7.85 -8.41
C THR A 101 -0.61 9.31 -8.53
N VAL A 102 -1.56 9.76 -7.69
CA VAL A 102 -2.00 11.16 -7.69
C VAL A 102 -0.86 12.09 -7.30
N GLY A 103 -0.16 11.75 -6.21
CA GLY A 103 0.95 12.56 -5.71
C GLY A 103 2.07 12.75 -6.72
N ALA A 104 2.50 11.69 -7.40
CA ALA A 104 3.56 11.77 -8.40
C ALA A 104 3.13 12.59 -9.62
N VAL A 105 1.97 12.27 -10.22
CA VAL A 105 1.49 12.98 -11.42
C VAL A 105 1.32 14.48 -11.15
N MET A 106 0.74 14.84 -10.00
CA MET A 106 0.53 16.26 -9.65
C MET A 106 1.82 16.97 -9.23
N SER A 107 2.88 16.23 -8.95
CA SER A 107 4.19 16.80 -8.53
C SER A 107 5.17 17.02 -9.68
N ILE A 108 4.99 16.37 -10.84
CA ILE A 108 5.95 16.38 -11.95
C ILE A 108 6.45 17.79 -12.27
N PRO A 109 5.61 18.80 -12.57
CA PRO A 109 6.08 20.11 -12.93
C PRO A 109 6.92 20.80 -11.84
N ARG A 110 6.56 20.53 -10.57
CA ARG A 110 7.27 21.09 -9.42
C ARG A 110 8.63 20.44 -9.24
N ILE A 111 8.69 19.10 -9.35
CA ILE A 111 9.93 18.33 -9.26
C ILE A 111 10.92 18.78 -10.34
N GLU A 112 10.48 18.88 -11.60
CA GLU A 112 11.31 19.32 -12.71
C GLU A 112 11.83 20.75 -12.50
N LYS A 113 10.95 21.68 -12.11
CA LYS A 113 11.29 23.08 -11.89
C LYS A 113 12.30 23.27 -10.75
N THR A 114 12.19 22.50 -9.67
CA THR A 114 13.09 22.60 -8.51
C THR A 114 14.30 21.68 -8.61
N LYS A 115 14.43 20.90 -9.70
CA LYS A 115 15.48 19.89 -9.88
C LYS A 115 15.57 18.91 -8.70
N GLY A 116 14.39 18.55 -8.16
CA GLY A 116 14.27 17.58 -7.07
C GLY A 116 14.32 18.17 -5.66
N ASP A 117 14.51 19.47 -5.49
CA ASP A 117 14.33 20.14 -4.17
C ASP A 117 12.83 20.26 -3.87
N TYR A 118 12.25 19.13 -3.48
CA TYR A 118 10.81 18.95 -3.36
C TYR A 118 10.49 17.79 -2.42
N CYS A 119 9.44 17.93 -1.62
CA CYS A 119 8.91 16.87 -0.79
C CYS A 119 7.43 16.61 -1.12
N MET A 120 7.13 15.48 -1.77
CA MET A 120 5.79 15.15 -2.25
C MET A 120 4.75 15.21 -1.13
N TYR A 121 4.96 14.54 -0.02
CA TYR A 121 3.97 14.48 1.06
C TYR A 121 3.68 15.85 1.69
N TRP A 122 4.67 16.71 1.74
CA TRP A 122 4.53 18.03 2.31
C TRP A 122 3.90 19.05 1.37
N GLU A 123 4.22 18.97 0.07
CA GLU A 123 3.89 20.05 -0.87
C GLU A 123 2.68 19.74 -1.76
N VAL A 124 2.38 18.47 -2.06
CA VAL A 124 1.37 18.13 -3.07
C VAL A 124 -0.08 18.20 -2.56
N TRP A 125 -0.31 17.91 -1.29
CA TRP A 125 -1.64 17.72 -0.73
C TRP A 125 -2.38 19.04 -0.48
N THR A 126 -2.75 19.68 -1.56
CA THR A 126 -3.59 20.90 -1.58
C THR A 126 -5.07 20.51 -1.70
N PRO A 127 -6.02 21.43 -1.38
CA PRO A 127 -7.45 21.15 -1.53
C PRO A 127 -7.84 20.68 -2.94
N SER A 128 -7.14 21.11 -3.98
CA SER A 128 -7.40 20.66 -5.35
C SER A 128 -6.92 19.22 -5.60
N VAL A 129 -5.77 18.87 -5.05
CA VAL A 129 -5.23 17.51 -5.19
C VAL A 129 -6.02 16.52 -4.35
N TYR A 130 -6.51 16.91 -3.17
CA TYR A 130 -7.45 16.08 -2.41
C TYR A 130 -8.72 15.77 -3.19
N ARG A 131 -9.28 16.73 -3.94
CA ARG A 131 -10.46 16.46 -4.79
C ARG A 131 -10.19 15.43 -5.89
N ILE A 132 -8.98 15.43 -6.45
CA ILE A 132 -8.58 14.41 -7.43
C ILE A 132 -8.45 13.05 -6.76
N LEU A 133 -7.84 12.99 -5.57
CA LEU A 133 -7.72 11.76 -4.79
C LEU A 133 -9.11 11.22 -4.42
N ASP A 134 -10.00 12.08 -3.93
CA ASP A 134 -11.37 11.71 -3.54
C ASP A 134 -12.15 11.14 -4.75
N GLN A 135 -11.95 11.70 -5.97
CA GLN A 135 -12.61 11.19 -7.18
C GLN A 135 -12.05 9.82 -7.59
N LEU A 136 -10.74 9.64 -7.58
CA LEU A 136 -10.11 8.35 -7.88
C LEU A 136 -10.53 7.29 -6.85
N ASP A 137 -10.60 7.68 -5.59
CA ASP A 137 -11.03 6.79 -4.50
C ASP A 137 -12.50 6.36 -4.65
N LYS A 138 -13.36 7.27 -5.12
CA LYS A 138 -14.74 6.94 -5.46
C LYS A 138 -14.80 5.87 -6.56
N GLU A 139 -14.00 6.02 -7.61
CA GLU A 139 -13.93 5.03 -8.70
C GLU A 139 -13.43 3.66 -8.17
N LYS A 140 -12.43 3.66 -7.29
CA LYS A 140 -11.99 2.43 -6.60
C LYS A 140 -13.13 1.80 -5.78
N MET A 141 -13.87 2.59 -5.02
CA MET A 141 -15.00 2.09 -4.23
C MET A 141 -16.12 1.52 -5.10
N ASP A 142 -16.37 2.13 -6.26
CA ASP A 142 -17.36 1.61 -7.23
C ASP A 142 -16.92 0.24 -7.78
N VAL A 143 -15.63 0.04 -8.01
CA VAL A 143 -15.05 -1.26 -8.38
C VAL A 143 -15.19 -2.28 -7.25
N LEU A 144 -14.86 -1.91 -6.01
CA LEU A 144 -15.02 -2.78 -4.84
C LEU A 144 -16.47 -3.28 -4.72
N GLU A 145 -17.45 -2.36 -4.78
CA GLU A 145 -18.86 -2.68 -4.69
C GLU A 145 -19.31 -3.60 -5.84
N HIS A 146 -18.87 -3.32 -7.08
CA HIS A 146 -19.18 -4.16 -8.23
C HIS A 146 -18.66 -5.60 -8.06
N LEU A 147 -17.54 -5.76 -7.39
CA LEU A 147 -16.95 -7.07 -7.07
C LEU A 147 -17.54 -7.72 -5.79
N GLY A 148 -18.49 -7.06 -5.13
CA GLY A 148 -19.13 -7.56 -3.91
C GLY A 148 -18.36 -7.34 -2.62
N TYR A 149 -17.37 -6.44 -2.63
CA TYR A 149 -16.59 -6.07 -1.45
C TYR A 149 -17.18 -4.83 -0.76
N GLU A 150 -16.74 -4.58 0.48
CA GLU A 150 -17.11 -3.39 1.23
C GLU A 150 -16.54 -2.12 0.59
N ARG A 151 -17.33 -1.06 0.55
CA ARG A 151 -16.89 0.27 0.12
C ARG A 151 -16.05 0.92 1.21
N LEU A 152 -14.76 0.68 1.20
CA LEU A 152 -13.82 1.31 2.12
C LEU A 152 -13.00 2.37 1.37
N ASN A 153 -13.10 3.62 1.80
CA ASN A 153 -12.33 4.71 1.21
C ASN A 153 -10.86 4.68 1.67
N TYR A 154 -10.01 5.40 0.94
CA TYR A 154 -8.57 5.42 1.20
C TYR A 154 -8.22 5.93 2.61
N PHE A 155 -8.88 6.99 3.06
CA PHE A 155 -8.57 7.56 4.38
C PHE A 155 -8.97 6.62 5.52
N ASP A 156 -10.13 5.98 5.42
CA ASP A 156 -10.54 4.99 6.42
C ASP A 156 -9.61 3.76 6.43
N ALA A 157 -9.17 3.29 5.28
CA ALA A 157 -8.14 2.26 5.21
C ALA A 157 -6.80 2.74 5.81
N CYS A 158 -6.46 4.03 5.68
CA CYS A 158 -5.24 4.60 6.25
C CYS A 158 -5.20 4.50 7.79
N LYS A 159 -6.35 4.68 8.49
CA LYS A 159 -6.38 4.51 9.96
C LYS A 159 -6.00 3.11 10.42
N TYR A 160 -6.27 2.07 9.64
CA TYR A 160 -5.91 0.71 9.98
C TYR A 160 -4.41 0.54 10.24
N ARG A 161 -3.58 1.27 9.51
CA ARG A 161 -2.13 1.22 9.67
C ARG A 161 -1.63 1.92 10.94
N ASN A 162 -2.38 2.89 11.45
CA ASN A 162 -1.92 3.78 12.51
C ASN A 162 -2.59 3.49 13.86
N SER A 163 -3.77 2.87 13.90
CA SER A 163 -4.55 2.74 15.12
C SER A 163 -5.39 1.47 15.18
N LEU A 164 -5.75 1.06 16.40
CA LEU A 164 -6.81 0.08 16.67
C LEU A 164 -8.17 0.77 16.89
N ASP A 165 -8.19 2.09 17.00
CA ASP A 165 -9.40 2.88 17.22
C ASP A 165 -9.99 3.35 15.88
N ASP A 166 -11.17 2.83 15.54
CA ASP A 166 -11.87 3.16 14.30
C ASP A 166 -12.65 4.49 14.39
N SER A 167 -12.77 5.08 15.56
CA SER A 167 -13.48 6.35 15.77
C SER A 167 -12.66 7.60 15.42
N ILE A 168 -11.35 7.45 15.20
CA ILE A 168 -10.47 8.57 14.88
C ILE A 168 -10.75 9.15 13.48
N ASP A 169 -10.49 10.44 13.32
CA ASP A 169 -10.62 11.11 12.02
C ASP A 169 -9.57 10.58 11.03
N ALA A 170 -10.05 9.88 10.00
CA ALA A 170 -9.19 9.25 9.00
C ALA A 170 -8.34 10.25 8.21
N ARG A 171 -8.90 11.42 7.90
CA ARG A 171 -8.17 12.48 7.18
C ARG A 171 -7.10 13.10 8.07
N ALA A 172 -7.41 13.38 9.33
CA ALA A 172 -6.43 13.91 10.29
C ALA A 172 -5.24 12.95 10.47
N VAL A 173 -5.48 11.63 10.53
CA VAL A 173 -4.42 10.61 10.58
C VAL A 173 -3.50 10.68 9.35
N PHE A 174 -4.08 10.85 8.17
CA PHE A 174 -3.28 10.97 6.94
C PHE A 174 -2.48 12.29 6.91
N GLU A 175 -3.08 13.40 7.31
CA GLU A 175 -2.43 14.70 7.35
C GLU A 175 -1.26 14.71 8.36
N GLU A 176 -1.44 14.12 9.54
CA GLU A 176 -0.37 13.92 10.51
C GLU A 176 0.78 13.08 9.93
N TYR A 177 0.45 11.97 9.29
CA TYR A 177 1.43 11.13 8.63
C TYR A 177 2.19 11.88 7.52
N ALA A 178 1.49 12.64 6.68
CA ALA A 178 2.08 13.43 5.61
C ALA A 178 3.02 14.55 6.12
N ALA A 179 2.65 15.16 7.26
CA ALA A 179 3.41 16.23 7.90
C ALA A 179 4.54 15.71 8.81
N SER A 180 4.68 14.40 9.00
CA SER A 180 5.69 13.87 9.91
C SER A 180 7.11 14.25 9.48
N PRO A 181 8.03 14.53 10.42
CA PRO A 181 9.43 14.89 10.12
C PRO A 181 10.15 13.83 9.27
N TYR A 182 9.76 12.58 9.39
CA TYR A 182 10.29 11.47 8.61
C TYR A 182 9.94 11.60 7.13
N ARG A 183 8.76 12.13 6.79
CA ARG A 183 8.27 12.33 5.43
C ARG A 183 8.60 13.70 4.85
N ALA A 184 8.56 14.74 5.70
CA ALA A 184 8.75 16.12 5.26
C ALA A 184 10.17 16.44 4.78
N LYS A 185 11.17 15.62 5.10
CA LYS A 185 12.59 15.88 4.81
C LYS A 185 13.17 15.03 3.67
N GLY A 186 12.35 14.28 2.94
CA GLY A 186 12.83 13.45 1.84
C GLY A 186 12.78 14.19 0.51
N PRO A 187 13.89 14.74 -0.02
CA PRO A 187 13.89 15.30 -1.37
C PRO A 187 13.55 14.22 -2.40
N VAL A 188 12.76 14.57 -3.39
CA VAL A 188 12.40 13.72 -4.52
C VAL A 188 13.19 14.20 -5.73
N VAL A 189 14.15 13.41 -6.17
CA VAL A 189 14.85 13.68 -7.45
C VAL A 189 14.01 13.21 -8.63
N VAL A 190 14.23 13.83 -9.80
CA VAL A 190 13.50 13.50 -11.05
C VAL A 190 13.62 12.03 -11.42
N ASP A 191 14.76 11.40 -11.14
CA ASP A 191 14.99 9.97 -11.33
C ASP A 191 14.58 9.12 -10.11
N SER A 192 13.80 9.69 -9.20
CA SER A 192 13.37 8.95 -8.01
C SER A 192 12.34 7.89 -8.35
N ARG A 193 12.23 6.93 -7.43
CA ARG A 193 11.20 5.88 -7.47
C ARG A 193 9.78 6.40 -7.73
N TYR A 194 9.47 7.64 -7.38
CA TYR A 194 8.15 8.23 -7.61
C TYR A 194 7.82 8.44 -9.08
N ILE A 195 8.81 8.56 -9.95
CA ILE A 195 8.61 8.70 -11.40
C ILE A 195 8.93 7.37 -12.11
N SER A 196 10.04 6.72 -11.78
CA SER A 196 10.46 5.49 -12.45
C SER A 196 9.73 4.24 -11.96
N GLU A 197 9.49 4.11 -10.64
CA GLU A 197 8.84 2.91 -10.09
C GLU A 197 7.32 2.90 -10.30
N LEU A 198 6.66 4.06 -10.35
CA LEU A 198 5.24 4.10 -10.69
C LEU A 198 4.96 3.67 -12.14
N SER A 199 5.91 3.89 -13.04
CA SER A 199 5.83 3.36 -14.41
C SER A 199 6.06 1.85 -14.47
N LEU A 200 6.77 1.27 -13.51
CA LEU A 200 7.05 -0.16 -13.44
C LEU A 200 5.96 -0.97 -12.72
N ILE A 201 5.13 -0.34 -11.92
CA ILE A 201 3.97 -0.98 -11.26
C ILE A 201 2.92 -1.42 -12.28
N HIS A 202 2.95 -0.89 -13.49
CA HIS A 202 1.97 -1.15 -14.55
C HIS A 202 2.46 -2.16 -15.61
N ILE A 203 3.60 -2.79 -15.41
CA ILE A 203 4.14 -3.85 -16.26
C ILE A 203 3.92 -5.21 -15.60
#